data_806978bea5e37f92b888a49d4f90c8b6
#
_entry.id   806978bea5e37f92b888a49d4f90c8b6
#
_cell.length_a   1.000
_cell.length_b   1.000
_cell.length_c   1.000
_cell.angle_alpha   90.00
_cell.angle_beta   90.00
_cell.angle_gamma   90.00
#
_symmetry.space_group_name_H-M   'P 1'
#
loop_
_entity.id
_entity.type
_entity.pdbx_description
1 polymer ?
#
loop_
_entity_poly.entity_id
_entity_poly.type
_entity_poly.pdbx_seq_one_letter_code
_entity_poly.pdbx_strand_id
1 'polypeptide(L)'
;MQKKKDTDNDIVKLKLFPFSLRDRAKTWFSSLPKNSIDSWNKCKHTFISKYFPPAKIISLRNDIMKFKQLDHEHVAQAWERMKLMICNCPTHGLNLWMIIQKVYAGLNFASRNLLDSAAGGTFMEITLGEATKLLDNIMVNYSQWHTERSTSKKNSCYRRN
;
A
#
# COMPACT_ATOMS: atom_id res chain seq x y z
N MET A 1 -14.33 -18.26 24.41
CA MET A 1 -13.77 -19.05 23.29
C MET A 1 -12.88 -18.23 22.34
N GLN A 2 -13.06 -16.91 22.20
CA GLN A 2 -12.27 -16.03 21.32
C GLN A 2 -10.77 -15.95 21.70
N LYS A 3 -10.47 -15.80 23.01
CA LYS A 3 -9.09 -15.60 23.51
C LYS A 3 -8.12 -16.76 23.23
N LYS A 4 -8.62 -18.00 23.17
CA LYS A 4 -7.78 -19.19 22.90
C LYS A 4 -7.40 -19.32 21.42
N LYS A 5 -8.29 -18.88 20.52
CA LYS A 5 -8.07 -18.88 19.07
C LYS A 5 -7.04 -17.82 18.64
N ASP A 6 -7.01 -16.66 19.33
CA ASP A 6 -6.03 -15.57 19.07
C ASP A 6 -4.63 -16.00 19.51
N THR A 7 -4.51 -16.71 20.64
CA THR A 7 -3.22 -17.23 21.16
C THR A 7 -2.62 -18.28 20.21
N ASP A 8 -3.41 -19.19 19.68
CA ASP A 8 -2.94 -20.21 18.74
C ASP A 8 -2.47 -19.59 17.42
N ASN A 9 -3.17 -18.56 16.93
CA ASN A 9 -2.79 -17.82 15.73
C ASN A 9 -1.48 -17.03 15.94
N ASP A 10 -1.27 -16.48 17.11
CA ASP A 10 -0.04 -15.72 17.44
C ASP A 10 1.18 -16.63 17.56
N ILE A 11 1.00 -17.86 18.06
CA ILE A 11 2.04 -18.90 18.09
C ILE A 11 2.44 -19.29 16.66
N VAL A 12 1.47 -19.49 15.77
CA VAL A 12 1.73 -19.83 14.37
C VAL A 12 2.47 -18.70 13.67
N LYS A 13 2.03 -17.44 13.84
CA LYS A 13 2.72 -16.27 13.29
C LYS A 13 4.17 -16.19 13.77
N LEU A 14 4.41 -16.38 15.07
CA LEU A 14 5.74 -16.35 15.65
C LEU A 14 6.68 -17.42 15.07
N LYS A 15 6.16 -18.62 14.82
CA LYS A 15 6.91 -19.72 14.22
C LYS A 15 7.22 -19.49 12.74
N LEU A 16 6.29 -18.88 12.00
CA LEU A 16 6.43 -18.63 10.56
C LEU A 16 7.22 -17.36 10.23
N PHE A 17 7.26 -16.39 11.15
CA PHE A 17 7.91 -15.11 10.92
C PHE A 17 9.37 -15.20 10.45
N PRO A 18 10.25 -16.05 11.05
CA PRO A 18 11.64 -16.16 10.59
C PRO A 18 11.79 -16.59 9.13
N PHE A 19 10.84 -17.37 8.62
CA PHE A 19 10.85 -17.85 7.23
C PHE A 19 10.42 -16.77 6.23
N SER A 20 9.70 -15.75 6.67
CA SER A 20 9.32 -14.60 5.85
C SER A 20 10.45 -13.57 5.71
N LEU A 21 11.49 -13.66 6.55
CA LEU A 21 12.60 -12.71 6.54
C LEU A 21 13.66 -13.09 5.51
N ARG A 22 14.26 -12.05 4.88
CA ARG A 22 15.36 -12.18 3.91
C ARG A 22 16.56 -11.32 4.33
N ASP A 23 17.71 -11.66 3.82
CA ASP A 23 18.95 -10.87 3.90
C ASP A 23 19.24 -10.35 5.32
N ARG A 24 19.40 -9.05 5.45
CA ARG A 24 19.74 -8.38 6.72
C ARG A 24 18.71 -8.61 7.83
N ALA A 25 17.43 -8.76 7.47
CA ALA A 25 16.38 -9.00 8.46
C ALA A 25 16.49 -10.40 9.07
N LYS A 26 16.83 -11.39 8.25
CA LYS A 26 17.07 -12.77 8.71
C LYS A 26 18.30 -12.85 9.60
N THR A 27 19.43 -12.23 9.19
CA THR A 27 20.66 -12.16 9.98
C THR A 27 20.41 -11.49 11.31
N TRP A 28 19.72 -10.35 11.33
CA TRP A 28 19.36 -9.67 12.55
C TRP A 28 18.50 -10.54 13.48
N PHE A 29 17.46 -11.19 12.96
CA PHE A 29 16.60 -12.04 13.78
C PHE A 29 17.38 -13.20 14.41
N SER A 30 18.31 -13.81 13.67
CA SER A 30 19.18 -14.89 14.15
C SER A 30 20.20 -14.42 15.19
N SER A 31 20.52 -13.12 15.21
CA SER A 31 21.45 -12.53 16.20
C SER A 31 20.78 -12.16 17.53
N LEU A 32 19.46 -12.27 17.61
CA LEU A 32 18.75 -11.99 18.87
C LEU A 32 19.08 -13.04 19.94
N PRO A 33 19.20 -12.63 21.22
CA PRO A 33 19.44 -13.57 22.31
C PRO A 33 18.37 -14.67 22.35
N LYS A 34 18.78 -15.89 22.65
CA LYS A 34 17.84 -17.01 22.80
C LYS A 34 16.79 -16.66 23.85
N ASN A 35 15.53 -16.99 23.56
CA ASN A 35 14.37 -16.73 24.41
C ASN A 35 14.05 -15.23 24.65
N SER A 36 14.67 -14.32 23.91
CA SER A 36 14.37 -12.88 24.00
C SER A 36 12.99 -12.52 23.44
N ILE A 37 12.43 -13.36 22.56
CA ILE A 37 11.13 -13.18 21.94
C ILE A 37 10.22 -14.35 22.37
N ASP A 38 9.30 -14.06 23.28
CA ASP A 38 8.38 -15.01 23.89
C ASP A 38 6.95 -14.90 23.35
N SER A 39 6.63 -13.83 22.61
CA SER A 39 5.29 -13.55 22.10
C SER A 39 5.32 -12.85 20.75
N TRP A 40 4.22 -12.99 19.99
CA TRP A 40 4.08 -12.31 18.72
C TRP A 40 4.14 -10.78 18.87
N ASN A 41 3.51 -10.23 19.90
CA ASN A 41 3.54 -8.80 20.16
C ASN A 41 4.96 -8.28 20.41
N LYS A 42 5.76 -9.01 21.17
CA LYS A 42 7.16 -8.66 21.42
C LYS A 42 8.00 -8.78 20.16
N CYS A 43 7.79 -9.83 19.34
CA CYS A 43 8.44 -10.01 18.05
C CYS A 43 8.15 -8.82 17.13
N LYS A 44 6.87 -8.50 16.95
CA LYS A 44 6.40 -7.37 16.14
C LYS A 44 7.00 -6.04 16.62
N HIS A 45 6.95 -5.78 17.93
CA HIS A 45 7.48 -4.54 18.49
C HIS A 45 8.99 -4.43 18.27
N THR A 46 9.76 -5.49 18.54
CA THR A 46 11.22 -5.51 18.36
C THR A 46 11.60 -5.30 16.89
N PHE A 47 10.89 -5.94 15.97
CA PHE A 47 11.10 -5.78 14.54
C PHE A 47 10.80 -4.35 14.06
N ILE A 48 9.65 -3.82 14.46
CA ILE A 48 9.25 -2.45 14.09
C ILE A 48 10.23 -1.43 14.67
N SER A 49 10.64 -1.55 15.92
CA SER A 49 11.61 -0.64 16.54
C SER A 49 12.97 -0.66 15.81
N LYS A 50 13.38 -1.82 15.29
CA LYS A 50 14.64 -1.96 14.56
C LYS A 50 14.58 -1.34 13.15
N TYR A 51 13.52 -1.64 12.39
CA TYR A 51 13.43 -1.28 10.97
C TYR A 51 12.62 -0.03 10.68
N PHE A 52 11.78 0.38 11.64
CA PHE A 52 10.93 1.56 11.56
C PHE A 52 11.11 2.45 12.79
N PRO A 53 12.30 3.03 13.01
CA PRO A 53 12.50 3.97 14.11
C PRO A 53 11.56 5.19 13.94
N PRO A 54 11.20 5.88 15.04
CA PRO A 54 10.22 6.98 15.01
C PRO A 54 10.52 8.05 13.95
N ALA A 55 11.77 8.43 13.77
CA ALA A 55 12.18 9.40 12.76
C ALA A 55 11.82 8.95 11.33
N LYS A 56 12.00 7.66 11.01
CA LYS A 56 11.63 7.08 9.71
C LYS A 56 10.12 7.06 9.52
N ILE A 57 9.37 6.71 10.56
CA ILE A 57 7.89 6.73 10.51
C ILE A 57 7.37 8.14 10.26
N ILE A 58 7.93 9.15 10.95
CA ILE A 58 7.58 10.56 10.76
C ILE A 58 7.87 10.99 9.31
N SER A 59 9.05 10.65 8.77
CA SER A 59 9.39 10.96 7.38
C SER A 59 8.40 10.33 6.40
N LEU A 60 8.15 9.01 6.49
CA LEU A 60 7.21 8.29 5.63
C LEU A 60 5.78 8.84 5.73
N ARG A 61 5.35 9.18 6.94
CA ARG A 61 4.04 9.83 7.16
C ARG A 61 3.97 11.20 6.51
N ASN A 62 5.03 12.00 6.60
CA ASN A 62 5.11 13.31 5.95
C ASN A 62 5.04 13.15 4.41
N ASP A 63 5.67 12.11 3.85
CA ASP A 63 5.59 11.83 2.41
C ASP A 63 4.15 11.52 1.99
N ILE A 64 3.43 10.71 2.76
CA ILE A 64 1.99 10.45 2.55
C ILE A 64 1.19 11.76 2.62
N MET A 65 1.45 12.60 3.62
CA MET A 65 0.72 13.86 3.83
C MET A 65 1.01 14.91 2.74
N LYS A 66 2.19 14.86 2.11
CA LYS A 66 2.61 15.73 1.01
C LYS A 66 2.35 15.13 -0.37
N PHE A 67 1.56 14.05 -0.43
CA PHE A 67 1.28 13.36 -1.68
C PHE A 67 0.79 14.32 -2.77
N LYS A 68 1.40 14.23 -3.95
CA LYS A 68 0.99 14.90 -5.18
C LYS A 68 1.16 13.95 -6.35
N GLN A 69 0.25 14.04 -7.31
CA GLN A 69 0.36 13.34 -8.59
C GLN A 69 1.60 13.83 -9.33
N LEU A 70 2.36 12.90 -9.91
CA LEU A 70 3.53 13.21 -10.72
C LEU A 70 3.12 13.60 -12.13
N ASP A 71 4.02 14.30 -12.84
CA ASP A 71 3.84 14.59 -14.25
C ASP A 71 3.72 13.29 -15.04
N HIS A 72 2.75 13.23 -15.97
CA HIS A 72 2.43 12.04 -16.78
C HIS A 72 1.92 10.81 -16.01
N GLU A 73 1.71 10.90 -14.69
CA GLU A 73 1.12 9.85 -13.89
C GLU A 73 -0.39 9.80 -14.09
N HIS A 74 -0.96 8.61 -14.36
CA HIS A 74 -2.41 8.41 -14.41
C HIS A 74 -2.98 8.25 -12.99
N VAL A 75 -4.28 8.55 -12.79
CA VAL A 75 -4.98 8.36 -11.50
C VAL A 75 -4.75 6.97 -10.92
N ALA A 76 -4.81 5.93 -11.76
CA ALA A 76 -4.55 4.54 -11.34
C ALA A 76 -3.16 4.35 -10.73
N GLN A 77 -2.13 4.91 -11.38
CA GLN A 77 -0.75 4.83 -10.91
C GLN A 77 -0.55 5.65 -9.63
N ALA A 78 -1.17 6.82 -9.55
CA ALA A 78 -1.16 7.66 -8.35
C ALA A 78 -1.77 6.93 -7.14
N TRP A 79 -2.91 6.25 -7.35
CA TRP A 79 -3.55 5.44 -6.32
C TRP A 79 -2.71 4.22 -5.91
N GLU A 80 -2.14 3.50 -6.87
CA GLU A 80 -1.22 2.38 -6.61
C GLU A 80 0.00 2.84 -5.79
N ARG A 81 0.62 3.95 -6.18
CA ARG A 81 1.74 4.54 -5.45
C ARG A 81 1.36 4.93 -4.03
N MET A 82 0.18 5.52 -3.81
CA MET A 82 -0.32 5.80 -2.45
C MET A 82 -0.47 4.52 -1.63
N LYS A 83 -1.03 3.45 -2.19
CA LYS A 83 -1.14 2.15 -1.50
C LYS A 83 0.23 1.60 -1.10
N LEU A 84 1.23 1.71 -1.97
CA LEU A 84 2.61 1.31 -1.65
C LEU A 84 3.23 2.17 -0.54
N MET A 85 3.00 3.48 -0.52
CA MET A 85 3.48 4.37 0.55
C MET A 85 2.88 3.98 1.90
N ILE A 86 1.59 3.63 1.94
CA ILE A 86 0.88 3.16 3.14
C ILE A 86 1.45 1.81 3.61
N CYS A 87 1.65 0.85 2.70
CA CYS A 87 2.24 -0.45 3.01
C CYS A 87 3.66 -0.30 3.60
N ASN A 88 4.43 0.66 3.12
CA ASN A 88 5.78 0.94 3.61
C ASN A 88 5.82 1.69 4.95
N CYS A 89 4.68 2.16 5.46
CA CYS A 89 4.55 2.87 6.74
C CYS A 89 3.55 2.16 7.67
N PRO A 90 3.92 1.04 8.32
CA PRO A 90 2.99 0.16 9.05
C PRO A 90 2.28 0.80 10.25
N THR A 91 2.73 1.97 10.69
CA THR A 91 2.15 2.71 11.86
C THR A 91 1.86 4.16 11.49
N HIS A 92 1.38 4.41 10.27
CA HIS A 92 1.11 5.78 9.79
C HIS A 92 0.01 6.50 10.59
N GLY A 93 -0.91 5.79 11.25
CA GLY A 93 -1.97 6.37 12.11
C GLY A 93 -3.01 7.20 11.35
N LEU A 94 -3.10 7.07 10.03
CA LEU A 94 -4.09 7.74 9.19
C LEU A 94 -5.27 6.81 8.96
N ASN A 95 -6.50 7.32 9.04
CA ASN A 95 -7.67 6.56 8.60
C ASN A 95 -7.80 6.60 7.07
N LEU A 96 -8.54 5.65 6.52
CA LEU A 96 -8.67 5.49 5.08
C LEU A 96 -9.31 6.72 4.40
N TRP A 97 -10.24 7.38 5.07
CA TRP A 97 -10.87 8.60 4.54
C TRP A 97 -9.85 9.74 4.38
N MET A 98 -8.98 9.95 5.36
CA MET A 98 -7.89 10.93 5.25
C MET A 98 -6.95 10.62 4.09
N ILE A 99 -6.67 9.35 3.85
CA ILE A 99 -5.83 8.90 2.74
C ILE A 99 -6.50 9.25 1.40
N ILE A 100 -7.77 8.92 1.22
CA ILE A 100 -8.54 9.24 0.02
C ILE A 100 -8.59 10.75 -0.22
N GLN A 101 -8.85 11.54 0.83
CA GLN A 101 -8.81 13.01 0.75
C GLN A 101 -7.44 13.52 0.29
N LYS A 102 -6.35 12.92 0.78
CA LYS A 102 -4.99 13.32 0.37
C LYS A 102 -4.71 12.96 -1.09
N VAL A 103 -5.15 11.79 -1.54
CA VAL A 103 -5.06 11.43 -2.95
C VAL A 103 -5.81 12.44 -3.80
N TYR A 104 -7.10 12.66 -3.55
CA TYR A 104 -7.93 13.58 -4.32
C TYR A 104 -7.35 15.01 -4.35
N ALA A 105 -6.93 15.54 -3.19
CA ALA A 105 -6.32 16.86 -3.10
C ALA A 105 -4.96 16.95 -3.83
N GLY A 106 -4.23 15.83 -3.91
CA GLY A 106 -2.94 15.75 -4.60
C GLY A 106 -3.03 15.54 -6.11
N LEU A 107 -4.21 15.19 -6.65
CA LEU A 107 -4.41 15.02 -8.08
C LEU A 107 -4.42 16.35 -8.83
N ASN A 108 -4.03 16.33 -10.10
CA ASN A 108 -4.20 17.46 -11.02
C ASN A 108 -5.68 17.67 -11.39
N PHE A 109 -5.98 18.78 -12.05
CA PHE A 109 -7.36 19.16 -12.41
C PHE A 109 -8.05 18.09 -13.29
N ALA A 110 -7.37 17.60 -14.32
CA ALA A 110 -7.94 16.62 -15.25
C ALA A 110 -8.28 15.29 -14.53
N SER A 111 -7.41 14.85 -13.62
CA SER A 111 -7.62 13.63 -12.84
C SER A 111 -8.75 13.77 -11.82
N ARG A 112 -8.90 14.94 -11.20
CA ARG A 112 -10.05 15.22 -10.32
C ARG A 112 -11.37 15.23 -11.10
N ASN A 113 -11.43 15.90 -12.25
CA ASN A 113 -12.62 15.87 -13.09
C ASN A 113 -12.98 14.47 -13.55
N LEU A 114 -12.00 13.61 -13.82
CA LEU A 114 -12.25 12.21 -14.14
C LEU A 114 -12.92 11.47 -12.97
N LEU A 115 -12.43 11.67 -11.73
CA LEU A 115 -13.03 11.05 -10.55
C LEU A 115 -14.44 11.59 -10.27
N ASP A 116 -14.65 12.89 -10.38
CA ASP A 116 -15.95 13.52 -10.16
C ASP A 116 -16.97 13.03 -11.19
N SER A 117 -16.59 12.95 -12.47
CA SER A 117 -17.44 12.41 -13.53
C SER A 117 -17.78 10.93 -13.31
N ALA A 118 -16.79 10.13 -12.89
CA ALA A 118 -16.99 8.71 -12.62
C ALA A 118 -17.82 8.45 -11.34
N ALA A 119 -17.82 9.40 -10.40
CA ALA A 119 -18.65 9.38 -9.19
C ALA A 119 -20.11 9.81 -9.47
N GLY A 120 -20.38 10.37 -10.65
CA GLY A 120 -21.69 10.95 -10.99
C GLY A 120 -21.95 12.30 -10.31
N GLY A 121 -20.93 12.97 -9.79
CA GLY A 121 -20.96 14.24 -9.07
C GLY A 121 -19.65 14.51 -8.37
N THR A 122 -19.67 15.09 -7.17
CA THR A 122 -18.46 15.36 -6.41
C THR A 122 -17.94 14.07 -5.74
N PHE A 123 -16.76 13.62 -6.13
CA PHE A 123 -16.11 12.42 -5.56
C PHE A 123 -16.02 12.45 -4.01
N MET A 124 -15.89 13.62 -3.42
CA MET A 124 -15.79 13.78 -1.96
C MET A 124 -17.12 13.64 -1.21
N GLU A 125 -18.25 13.54 -1.92
CA GLU A 125 -19.60 13.39 -1.33
C GLU A 125 -20.07 11.93 -1.30
N ILE A 126 -19.43 11.03 -2.03
CA ILE A 126 -19.76 9.60 -2.00
C ILE A 126 -19.21 8.92 -0.73
N THR A 127 -19.74 7.75 -0.40
CA THR A 127 -19.31 6.99 0.77
C THR A 127 -17.87 6.49 0.63
N LEU A 128 -17.21 6.22 1.77
CA LEU A 128 -15.85 5.67 1.80
C LEU A 128 -15.72 4.38 0.98
N GLY A 129 -16.72 3.50 1.05
CA GLY A 129 -16.75 2.24 0.31
C GLY A 129 -16.84 2.46 -1.21
N GLU A 130 -17.67 3.38 -1.65
CA GLU A 130 -17.81 3.75 -3.07
C GLU A 130 -16.55 4.41 -3.60
N ALA A 131 -15.96 5.34 -2.84
CA ALA A 131 -14.72 6.02 -3.23
C ALA A 131 -13.56 5.02 -3.41
N THR A 132 -13.40 4.08 -2.47
CA THR A 132 -12.37 3.04 -2.54
C THR A 132 -12.61 2.13 -3.76
N LYS A 133 -13.85 1.66 -3.94
CA LYS A 133 -14.23 0.80 -5.06
C LYS A 133 -14.01 1.50 -6.41
N LEU A 134 -14.35 2.78 -6.50
CA LEU A 134 -14.14 3.56 -7.73
C LEU A 134 -12.65 3.67 -8.10
N LEU A 135 -11.79 4.01 -7.13
CA LEU A 135 -10.35 4.09 -7.33
C LEU A 135 -9.75 2.72 -7.73
N ASP A 136 -10.19 1.64 -7.10
CA ASP A 136 -9.73 0.28 -7.44
C ASP A 136 -10.22 -0.16 -8.83
N ASN A 137 -11.45 0.16 -9.22
CA ASN A 137 -11.97 -0.10 -10.56
C ASN A 137 -11.17 0.64 -11.63
N ILE A 138 -10.85 1.91 -11.41
CA ILE A 138 -10.01 2.69 -12.34
C ILE A 138 -8.63 2.04 -12.50
N MET A 139 -8.04 1.52 -11.41
CA MET A 139 -6.75 0.84 -11.44
C MET A 139 -6.83 -0.48 -12.25
N VAL A 140 -7.88 -1.28 -12.04
CA VAL A 140 -8.09 -2.53 -12.79
C VAL A 140 -8.26 -2.24 -14.29
N ASN A 141 -9.13 -1.29 -14.63
CA ASN A 141 -9.36 -0.89 -16.04
C ASN A 141 -8.07 -0.39 -16.68
N TYR A 142 -7.31 0.45 -16.00
CA TYR A 142 -6.04 0.96 -16.50
C TYR A 142 -5.04 -0.16 -16.80
N SER A 143 -4.91 -1.15 -15.91
CA SER A 143 -4.00 -2.28 -16.10
C SER A 143 -4.40 -3.16 -17.30
N GLN A 144 -5.70 -3.43 -17.49
CA GLN A 144 -6.22 -4.20 -18.62
C GLN A 144 -5.89 -3.54 -19.96
N TRP A 145 -6.19 -2.25 -20.13
CA TRP A 145 -5.92 -1.52 -21.36
C TRP A 145 -4.43 -1.36 -21.69
N HIS A 146 -3.57 -1.26 -20.68
CA HIS A 146 -2.12 -1.19 -20.90
C HIS A 146 -1.51 -2.53 -21.31
N THR A 147 -2.02 -3.64 -20.81
CA THR A 147 -1.56 -4.98 -21.20
C THR A 147 -1.90 -5.26 -22.67
N GLU A 148 -3.09 -4.89 -23.14
CA GLU A 148 -3.50 -5.06 -24.53
C GLU A 148 -2.66 -4.22 -25.50
N ARG A 149 -2.33 -2.99 -25.17
CA ARG A 149 -1.47 -2.13 -26.02
C ARG A 149 -0.03 -2.67 -26.14
N SER A 150 0.52 -3.27 -25.09
CA SER A 150 1.87 -3.88 -25.12
C SER A 150 1.90 -5.15 -25.96
N THR A 151 0.86 -5.96 -25.95
CA THR A 151 0.73 -7.15 -26.81
C THR A 151 0.51 -6.79 -28.27
N SER A 152 -0.30 -5.76 -28.57
CA SER A 152 -0.54 -5.26 -29.92
C SER A 152 0.72 -4.71 -30.58
N LYS A 153 1.59 -4.02 -29.85
CA LYS A 153 2.89 -3.54 -30.38
C LYS A 153 3.85 -4.69 -30.70
N LYS A 154 3.87 -5.77 -29.94
CA LYS A 154 4.70 -6.96 -30.25
C LYS A 154 4.23 -7.67 -31.52
N ASN A 155 2.94 -7.76 -31.77
CA ASN A 155 2.39 -8.39 -32.97
C ASN A 155 2.58 -7.57 -34.27
N SER A 156 2.74 -6.25 -34.15
CA SER A 156 3.04 -5.38 -35.31
C SER A 156 4.50 -5.50 -35.80
N CYS A 157 5.45 -5.88 -34.95
CA CYS A 157 6.84 -6.09 -35.35
C CYS A 157 7.08 -7.41 -36.12
N TYR A 158 6.17 -8.38 -36.04
CA TYR A 158 6.31 -9.68 -36.75
C TYR A 158 5.67 -9.74 -38.15
N ARG A 159 5.04 -8.64 -38.62
CA ARG A 159 4.41 -8.57 -39.94
C ARG A 159 5.19 -7.80 -41.02
N ARG A 160 6.47 -7.53 -40.80
CA ARG A 160 7.36 -6.96 -41.85
C ARG A 160 8.61 -7.78 -41.94
N ASN A 161 8.52 -8.92 -42.59
CA ASN A 161 9.55 -9.57 -43.37
C ASN A 161 8.88 -10.39 -44.46
#